data_8bbf321b27c5e04bf4b222f10e4b1edf
#
_entry.id   8bbf321b27c5e04bf4b222f10e4b1edf
#
_cell.length_a   1.000
_cell.length_b   1.000
_cell.length_c   1.000
_cell.angle_alpha   90.00
_cell.angle_beta   90.00
_cell.angle_gamma   90.00
#
_symmetry.space_group_name_H-M   'P 1'
#
loop_
_entity.id
_entity.type
_entity.pdbx_description
1 polymer ?
#
loop_
_entity_poly.entity_id
_entity_poly.type
_entity_poly.pdbx_seq_one_letter_code
_entity_poly.pdbx_strand_id
1 'polypeptide(L)'
;GYKIGVNKDDEASEVLDKAWKYLNQLMERHPDDSELLALKGAFYGFEIELNNSKAIYLGPKSMKYIERAMEANDKNPTAWIEKGNAKYFMPPVFGGSVEEAIVLYEKAINLFEQKDAFLGCNWLYINSLARLGRMYAENNQKQEALSIYKKTLKREPQFDWVKHDLIPDVHQ
;
A
#
# COMPACT_ATOMS: atom_id res chain seq x y z
N GLY A 1 5.92 -1.14 7.98
CA GLY A 1 6.49 -0.96 6.66
C GLY A 1 7.88 -0.33 6.66
N TYR A 2 8.06 0.89 7.21
CA TYR A 2 9.37 1.58 7.16
C TYR A 2 10.52 0.76 7.75
N LYS A 3 10.33 0.15 8.92
CA LYS A 3 11.40 -0.62 9.60
C LYS A 3 11.82 -1.87 8.84
N ILE A 4 10.90 -2.52 8.16
CA ILE A 4 11.21 -3.65 7.26
C ILE A 4 12.04 -3.13 6.07
N GLY A 5 11.60 -2.04 5.43
CA GLY A 5 12.29 -1.45 4.29
C GLY A 5 13.71 -0.94 4.56
N VAL A 6 14.12 -0.81 5.83
CA VAL A 6 15.48 -0.44 6.25
C VAL A 6 16.22 -1.59 6.95
N ASN A 7 15.80 -2.84 6.75
CA ASN A 7 16.41 -4.06 7.33
C ASN A 7 16.51 -4.04 8.87
N LYS A 8 15.44 -3.58 9.54
CA LYS A 8 15.30 -3.59 10.99
C LYS A 8 14.19 -4.56 11.41
N ASP A 9 14.31 -5.80 11.02
CA ASP A 9 13.24 -6.81 11.11
C ASP A 9 12.81 -7.09 12.55
N ASP A 10 13.75 -7.14 13.51
CA ASP A 10 13.43 -7.35 14.94
C ASP A 10 12.56 -6.20 15.47
N GLU A 11 12.96 -4.95 15.21
CA GLU A 11 12.20 -3.77 15.61
C GLU A 11 10.85 -3.69 14.88
N ALA A 12 10.81 -4.13 13.62
CA ALA A 12 9.58 -4.18 12.83
C ALA A 12 8.60 -5.22 13.38
N SER A 13 9.10 -6.39 13.77
CA SER A 13 8.32 -7.46 14.42
C SER A 13 7.68 -6.98 15.71
N GLU A 14 8.45 -6.37 16.62
CA GLU A 14 7.92 -5.82 17.88
C GLU A 14 6.82 -4.78 17.67
N VAL A 15 7.00 -3.89 16.69
CA VAL A 15 5.99 -2.88 16.36
C VAL A 15 4.73 -3.53 15.77
N LEU A 16 4.90 -4.54 14.92
CA LEU A 16 3.80 -5.27 14.32
C LEU A 16 2.99 -6.05 15.37
N ASP A 17 3.65 -6.69 16.35
CA ASP A 17 2.97 -7.38 17.44
C ASP A 17 2.12 -6.43 18.29
N LYS A 18 2.64 -5.25 18.60
CA LYS A 18 1.88 -4.21 19.29
C LYS A 18 0.69 -3.74 18.46
N ALA A 19 0.90 -3.54 17.16
CA ALA A 19 -0.16 -3.13 16.24
C ALA A 19 -1.26 -4.19 16.14
N TRP A 20 -0.92 -5.49 16.06
CA TRP A 20 -1.87 -6.60 16.11
C TRP A 20 -2.74 -6.58 17.36
N LYS A 21 -2.15 -6.34 18.54
CA LYS A 21 -2.91 -6.24 19.78
C LYS A 21 -3.99 -5.16 19.70
N TYR A 22 -3.62 -3.94 19.26
CA TYR A 22 -4.57 -2.84 19.13
C TYR A 22 -5.62 -3.09 18.05
N LEU A 23 -5.22 -3.62 16.90
CA LEU A 23 -6.14 -3.94 15.82
C LEU A 23 -7.20 -4.96 16.28
N ASN A 24 -6.79 -6.03 16.96
CA ASN A 24 -7.72 -7.03 17.47
C ASN A 24 -8.72 -6.45 18.47
N GLN A 25 -8.29 -5.57 19.40
CA GLN A 25 -9.18 -4.89 20.34
C GLN A 25 -10.20 -3.99 19.63
N LEU A 26 -9.80 -3.30 18.55
CA LEU A 26 -10.72 -2.49 17.76
C LEU A 26 -11.70 -3.34 16.98
N MET A 27 -11.24 -4.44 16.39
CA MET A 27 -12.09 -5.37 15.64
C MET A 27 -13.10 -6.12 16.50
N GLU A 28 -12.88 -6.32 17.80
CA GLU A 28 -13.89 -6.84 18.73
C GLU A 28 -15.11 -5.90 18.83
N ARG A 29 -14.90 -4.59 18.71
CA ARG A 29 -15.96 -3.59 18.79
C ARG A 29 -16.55 -3.22 17.41
N HIS A 30 -15.74 -3.34 16.36
CA HIS A 30 -16.07 -2.95 14.99
C HIS A 30 -15.64 -4.02 13.99
N PRO A 31 -16.26 -5.22 14.00
CA PRO A 31 -15.77 -6.38 13.23
C PRO A 31 -15.88 -6.24 11.70
N ASP A 32 -16.76 -5.36 11.23
CA ASP A 32 -17.00 -5.13 9.81
C ASP A 32 -16.59 -3.72 9.35
N ASP A 33 -15.77 -3.01 10.16
CA ASP A 33 -15.21 -1.74 9.74
C ASP A 33 -14.21 -1.96 8.60
N SER A 34 -14.47 -1.31 7.46
CA SER A 34 -13.70 -1.47 6.23
C SER A 34 -12.22 -1.11 6.41
N GLU A 35 -11.90 -0.07 7.20
CA GLU A 35 -10.52 0.33 7.43
C GLU A 35 -9.77 -0.71 8.27
N LEU A 36 -10.40 -1.21 9.35
CA LEU A 36 -9.80 -2.24 10.19
C LEU A 36 -9.62 -3.57 9.43
N LEU A 37 -10.56 -3.92 8.57
CA LEU A 37 -10.43 -5.09 7.69
C LEU A 37 -9.27 -4.93 6.70
N ALA A 38 -9.14 -3.76 6.06
CA ALA A 38 -8.01 -3.47 5.17
C ALA A 38 -6.67 -3.54 5.89
N LEU A 39 -6.56 -2.92 7.08
CA LEU A 39 -5.36 -2.97 7.92
C LEU A 39 -5.01 -4.40 8.34
N LYS A 40 -6.01 -5.25 8.61
CA LYS A 40 -5.76 -6.66 8.93
C LYS A 40 -5.18 -7.42 7.75
N GLY A 41 -5.66 -7.14 6.54
CA GLY A 41 -5.07 -7.65 5.31
C GLY A 41 -3.61 -7.21 5.15
N ALA A 42 -3.33 -5.91 5.34
CA ALA A 42 -1.98 -5.35 5.30
C ALA A 42 -1.03 -5.99 6.31
N PHE A 43 -1.48 -6.23 7.54
CA PHE A 43 -0.64 -6.83 8.58
C PHE A 43 -0.22 -8.26 8.24
N TYR A 44 -1.09 -9.06 7.63
CA TYR A 44 -0.67 -10.35 7.08
C TYR A 44 0.38 -10.19 5.97
N GLY A 45 0.26 -9.16 5.14
CA GLY A 45 1.28 -8.80 4.15
C GLY A 45 2.64 -8.48 4.80
N PHE A 46 2.66 -7.69 5.88
CA PHE A 46 3.89 -7.39 6.62
C PHE A 46 4.51 -8.62 7.30
N GLU A 47 3.69 -9.55 7.80
CA GLU A 47 4.22 -10.82 8.31
C GLU A 47 4.86 -11.69 7.21
N ILE A 48 4.32 -11.65 6.00
CA ILE A 48 4.91 -12.33 4.83
C ILE A 48 6.23 -11.66 4.46
N GLU A 49 6.29 -10.32 4.47
CA GLU A 49 7.51 -9.56 4.17
C GLU A 49 8.63 -9.88 5.18
N LEU A 50 8.30 -10.01 6.46
CA LEU A 50 9.23 -10.44 7.51
C LEU A 50 9.65 -11.91 7.38
N ASN A 51 8.79 -12.77 6.86
CA ASN A 51 9.06 -14.18 6.67
C ASN A 51 8.28 -14.75 5.48
N ASN A 52 8.93 -14.80 4.33
CA ASN A 52 8.35 -15.25 3.07
C ASN A 52 7.76 -16.68 3.11
N SER A 53 8.25 -17.55 4.01
CA SER A 53 7.69 -18.91 4.15
C SER A 53 6.23 -18.92 4.60
N LYS A 54 5.75 -17.84 5.21
CA LYS A 54 4.36 -17.66 5.64
C LYS A 54 3.40 -17.37 4.48
N ALA A 55 3.90 -17.05 3.28
CA ALA A 55 3.07 -16.60 2.15
C ALA A 55 1.96 -17.60 1.77
N ILE A 56 2.26 -18.90 1.81
CA ILE A 56 1.32 -19.97 1.40
C ILE A 56 0.03 -19.94 2.23
N TYR A 57 0.11 -19.65 3.54
CA TYR A 57 -1.06 -19.67 4.42
C TYR A 57 -1.55 -18.28 4.83
N LEU A 58 -0.69 -17.24 4.82
CA LEU A 58 -1.11 -15.87 5.13
C LEU A 58 -1.59 -15.10 3.90
N GLY A 59 -1.10 -15.39 2.70
CA GLY A 59 -1.56 -14.77 1.46
C GLY A 59 -3.07 -14.87 1.26
N PRO A 60 -3.66 -16.07 1.31
CA PRO A 60 -5.11 -16.23 1.23
C PRO A 60 -5.89 -15.52 2.35
N LYS A 61 -5.32 -15.45 3.57
CA LYS A 61 -5.94 -14.71 4.68
C LYS A 61 -5.91 -13.21 4.42
N SER A 62 -4.78 -12.66 3.97
CA SER A 62 -4.65 -11.26 3.59
C SER A 62 -5.70 -10.89 2.56
N MET A 63 -5.77 -11.62 1.45
CA MET A 63 -6.75 -11.38 0.39
C MET A 63 -8.19 -11.43 0.88
N LYS A 64 -8.55 -12.42 1.70
CA LYS A 64 -9.90 -12.51 2.29
C LYS A 64 -10.30 -11.26 3.06
N TYR A 65 -9.39 -10.70 3.86
CA TYR A 65 -9.68 -9.49 4.64
C TYR A 65 -9.74 -8.24 3.77
N ILE A 66 -8.89 -8.13 2.75
CA ILE A 66 -8.94 -7.05 1.76
C ILE A 66 -10.26 -7.08 0.98
N GLU A 67 -10.71 -8.25 0.53
CA GLU A 67 -12.00 -8.40 -0.17
C GLU A 67 -13.18 -8.03 0.72
N ARG A 68 -13.20 -8.50 1.96
CA ARG A 68 -14.21 -8.07 2.94
C ARG A 68 -14.20 -6.56 3.19
N ALA A 69 -13.03 -5.93 3.22
CA ALA A 69 -12.92 -4.48 3.34
C ALA A 69 -13.58 -3.75 2.17
N MET A 70 -13.39 -4.26 0.96
CA MET A 70 -14.01 -3.71 -0.25
C MET A 70 -15.51 -3.96 -0.29
N GLU A 71 -15.99 -5.11 0.16
CA GLU A 71 -17.41 -5.43 0.30
C GLU A 71 -18.09 -4.52 1.34
N ALA A 72 -17.44 -4.26 2.46
CA ALA A 72 -17.95 -3.37 3.51
C ALA A 72 -18.01 -1.91 3.06
N ASN A 73 -17.03 -1.44 2.28
CA ASN A 73 -17.01 -0.09 1.71
C ASN A 73 -16.09 -0.01 0.48
N ASP A 74 -16.68 -0.02 -0.70
CA ASP A 74 -15.97 0.09 -1.99
C ASP A 74 -15.34 1.47 -2.25
N LYS A 75 -15.67 2.47 -1.40
CA LYS A 75 -15.09 3.83 -1.42
C LYS A 75 -13.96 4.01 -0.39
N ASN A 76 -13.52 2.94 0.25
CA ASN A 76 -12.35 2.98 1.13
C ASN A 76 -11.07 2.89 0.30
N PRO A 77 -10.27 3.98 0.18
CA PRO A 77 -9.05 3.95 -0.62
C PRO A 77 -7.99 3.00 -0.06
N THR A 78 -7.94 2.78 1.27
CA THR A 78 -6.99 1.85 1.91
C THR A 78 -7.20 0.43 1.40
N ALA A 79 -8.44 -0.03 1.25
CA ALA A 79 -8.73 -1.37 0.74
C ALA A 79 -8.22 -1.56 -0.71
N TRP A 80 -8.35 -0.54 -1.55
CA TRP A 80 -7.82 -0.56 -2.92
C TRP A 80 -6.30 -0.55 -2.97
N ILE A 81 -5.64 0.23 -2.08
CA ILE A 81 -4.18 0.23 -1.93
C ILE A 81 -3.69 -1.16 -1.53
N GLU A 82 -4.31 -1.78 -0.53
CA GLU A 82 -3.87 -3.09 -0.05
C GLU A 82 -4.10 -4.19 -1.09
N LYS A 83 -5.16 -4.11 -1.88
CA LYS A 83 -5.33 -4.99 -3.04
C LYS A 83 -4.25 -4.76 -4.10
N GLY A 84 -3.90 -3.51 -4.36
CA GLY A 84 -2.80 -3.13 -5.24
C GLY A 84 -1.45 -3.65 -4.73
N ASN A 85 -1.17 -3.51 -3.43
CA ASN A 85 0.03 -4.08 -2.80
C ASN A 85 0.09 -5.60 -2.98
N ALA A 86 -1.01 -6.30 -2.74
CA ALA A 86 -1.08 -7.75 -2.94
C ALA A 86 -0.77 -8.14 -4.39
N LYS A 87 -1.32 -7.43 -5.38
CA LYS A 87 -1.04 -7.66 -6.81
C LYS A 87 0.41 -7.35 -7.19
N TYR A 88 0.99 -6.31 -6.62
CA TYR A 88 2.35 -5.87 -6.92
C TYR A 88 3.41 -6.82 -6.36
N PHE A 89 3.25 -7.27 -5.10
CA PHE A 89 4.25 -8.12 -4.42
C PHE A 89 4.06 -9.61 -4.64
N MET A 90 2.89 -10.04 -5.11
CA MET A 90 2.62 -11.44 -5.39
C MET A 90 3.38 -11.89 -6.65
N PRO A 91 4.06 -13.06 -6.64
CA PRO A 91 4.65 -13.61 -7.85
C PRO A 91 3.62 -13.81 -8.98
N PRO A 92 3.98 -13.59 -10.25
CA PRO A 92 3.05 -13.74 -11.39
C PRO A 92 2.38 -15.12 -11.46
N VAL A 93 3.09 -16.18 -11.09
CA VAL A 93 2.55 -17.56 -11.05
C VAL A 93 1.38 -17.71 -10.08
N PHE A 94 1.25 -16.82 -9.09
CA PHE A 94 0.14 -16.76 -8.15
C PHE A 94 -0.86 -15.64 -8.45
N GLY A 95 -0.74 -14.99 -9.60
CA GLY A 95 -1.68 -13.95 -10.05
C GLY A 95 -1.23 -12.52 -9.73
N GLY A 96 0.06 -12.31 -9.44
CA GLY A 96 0.64 -10.97 -9.34
C GLY A 96 0.71 -10.27 -10.70
N SER A 97 0.50 -8.96 -10.73
CA SER A 97 0.59 -8.13 -11.94
C SER A 97 0.82 -6.67 -11.55
N VAL A 98 1.85 -6.09 -12.14
CA VAL A 98 2.15 -4.66 -11.98
C VAL A 98 1.07 -3.81 -12.65
N GLU A 99 0.56 -4.25 -13.80
CA GLU A 99 -0.50 -3.56 -14.54
C GLU A 99 -1.80 -3.50 -13.72
N GLU A 100 -2.21 -4.63 -13.12
CA GLU A 100 -3.38 -4.64 -12.23
C GLU A 100 -3.16 -3.78 -10.99
N ALA A 101 -1.96 -3.80 -10.41
CA ALA A 101 -1.61 -2.97 -9.26
C ALA A 101 -1.73 -1.47 -9.59
N ILE A 102 -1.26 -1.04 -10.76
CA ILE A 102 -1.40 0.35 -11.25
C ILE A 102 -2.88 0.76 -11.24
N VAL A 103 -3.75 -0.02 -11.88
CA VAL A 103 -5.20 0.27 -11.96
C VAL A 103 -5.83 0.40 -10.57
N LEU A 104 -5.45 -0.46 -9.62
CA LEU A 104 -5.96 -0.44 -8.25
C LEU A 104 -5.48 0.80 -7.49
N TYR A 105 -4.21 1.20 -7.68
CA TYR A 105 -3.67 2.42 -7.08
C TYR A 105 -4.27 3.69 -7.67
N GLU A 106 -4.51 3.74 -9.00
CA GLU A 106 -5.23 4.84 -9.63
C GLU A 106 -6.64 5.00 -9.04
N LYS A 107 -7.35 3.89 -8.84
CA LYS A 107 -8.67 3.89 -8.20
C LYS A 107 -8.60 4.43 -6.78
N ALA A 108 -7.63 4.01 -5.98
CA ALA A 108 -7.43 4.51 -4.62
C ALA A 108 -7.14 6.01 -4.59
N ILE A 109 -6.24 6.48 -5.45
CA ILE A 109 -5.87 7.89 -5.57
C ILE A 109 -7.09 8.73 -5.96
N ASN A 110 -7.88 8.26 -6.93
CA ASN A 110 -9.14 8.91 -7.32
C ASN A 110 -10.12 9.06 -6.14
N LEU A 111 -10.24 8.01 -5.32
CA LEU A 111 -11.10 8.03 -4.13
C LEU A 111 -10.61 9.04 -3.08
N PHE A 112 -9.30 9.16 -2.89
CA PHE A 112 -8.74 10.22 -2.04
C PHE A 112 -9.09 11.61 -2.58
N GLU A 113 -8.91 11.83 -3.88
CA GLU A 113 -9.08 13.14 -4.51
C GLU A 113 -10.54 13.61 -4.58
N GLN A 114 -11.49 12.69 -4.51
CA GLN A 114 -12.92 13.02 -4.36
C GLN A 114 -13.28 13.59 -2.98
N LYS A 115 -12.40 13.43 -1.99
CA LYS A 115 -12.61 13.87 -0.60
C LYS A 115 -11.58 14.94 -0.23
N ASP A 116 -11.69 16.15 -0.77
CA ASP A 116 -10.73 17.27 -0.60
C ASP A 116 -10.25 17.52 0.84
N ALA A 117 -11.07 17.22 1.85
CA ALA A 117 -10.74 17.43 3.26
C ALA A 117 -9.56 16.56 3.77
N PHE A 118 -9.14 15.53 3.03
CA PHE A 118 -8.11 14.58 3.47
C PHE A 118 -6.73 14.77 2.83
N LEU A 119 -6.58 15.66 1.87
CA LEU A 119 -5.35 15.76 1.07
C LEU A 119 -4.22 16.56 1.72
N GLY A 120 -4.53 17.43 2.68
CA GLY A 120 -3.56 18.40 3.22
C GLY A 120 -2.39 17.79 3.99
N CYS A 121 -2.61 16.71 4.75
CA CYS A 121 -1.60 16.03 5.57
C CYS A 121 -1.76 14.50 5.53
N ASN A 122 -2.29 13.95 4.44
CA ASN A 122 -2.54 12.52 4.34
C ASN A 122 -1.30 11.80 3.81
N TRP A 123 -0.48 11.27 4.74
CA TRP A 123 0.71 10.49 4.40
C TRP A 123 0.41 9.29 3.50
N LEU A 124 -0.71 8.60 3.72
CA LEU A 124 -1.07 7.43 2.91
C LEU A 124 -1.30 7.82 1.45
N TYR A 125 -1.98 8.94 1.20
CA TYR A 125 -2.17 9.48 -0.15
C TYR A 125 -0.85 9.85 -0.82
N ILE A 126 0.03 10.60 -0.12
CA ILE A 126 1.34 11.02 -0.65
C ILE A 126 2.22 9.81 -0.98
N ASN A 127 2.28 8.84 -0.07
CA ASN A 127 3.06 7.62 -0.28
C ASN A 127 2.47 6.77 -1.43
N SER A 128 1.15 6.76 -1.58
CA SER A 128 0.50 6.04 -2.69
C SER A 128 0.82 6.64 -4.05
N LEU A 129 0.92 7.96 -4.15
CA LEU A 129 1.39 8.63 -5.36
C LEU A 129 2.83 8.20 -5.71
N ALA A 130 3.75 8.23 -4.72
CA ALA A 130 5.14 7.83 -4.96
C ALA A 130 5.25 6.36 -5.41
N ARG A 131 4.49 5.46 -4.78
CA ARG A 131 4.44 4.04 -5.16
C ARG A 131 3.84 3.82 -6.55
N LEU A 132 2.76 4.53 -6.89
CA LEU A 132 2.20 4.47 -8.25
C LEU A 132 3.22 4.92 -9.30
N GLY A 133 3.94 6.02 -9.05
CA GLY A 133 5.01 6.47 -9.95
C GLY A 133 6.10 5.40 -10.14
N ARG A 134 6.49 4.70 -9.06
CA ARG A 134 7.44 3.58 -9.14
C ARG A 134 6.89 2.42 -9.99
N MET A 135 5.63 2.04 -9.78
CA MET A 135 4.98 0.99 -10.59
C MET A 135 4.94 1.36 -12.08
N TYR A 136 4.65 2.62 -12.41
CA TYR A 136 4.72 3.10 -13.80
C TYR A 136 6.14 3.00 -14.37
N ALA A 137 7.17 3.39 -13.61
CA ALA A 137 8.56 3.30 -14.04
C ALA A 137 8.97 1.85 -14.33
N GLU A 138 8.63 0.92 -13.43
CA GLU A 138 8.89 -0.52 -13.59
C GLU A 138 8.11 -1.12 -14.77
N ASN A 139 6.94 -0.57 -15.10
CA ASN A 139 6.13 -0.97 -16.25
C ASN A 139 6.50 -0.22 -17.55
N ASN A 140 7.69 0.38 -17.62
CA ASN A 140 8.19 1.15 -18.77
C ASN A 140 7.35 2.38 -19.16
N GLN A 141 6.49 2.86 -18.31
CA GLN A 141 5.65 4.06 -18.48
C GLN A 141 6.34 5.27 -17.85
N LYS A 142 7.52 5.64 -18.40
CA LYS A 142 8.39 6.68 -17.83
C LYS A 142 7.73 8.07 -17.74
N GLN A 143 6.89 8.42 -18.72
CA GLN A 143 6.23 9.73 -18.74
C GLN A 143 5.18 9.86 -17.65
N GLU A 144 4.38 8.81 -17.45
CA GLU A 144 3.38 8.69 -16.39
C GLU A 144 4.07 8.73 -15.01
N ALA A 145 5.16 7.99 -14.84
CA ALA A 145 5.96 8.02 -13.62
C ALA A 145 6.39 9.44 -13.25
N LEU A 146 7.00 10.17 -14.20
CA LEU A 146 7.45 11.53 -13.98
C LEU A 146 6.29 12.50 -13.70
N SER A 147 5.13 12.30 -14.34
CA SER A 147 3.92 13.09 -14.08
C SER A 147 3.44 12.91 -12.64
N ILE A 148 3.38 11.66 -12.17
CA ILE A 148 2.98 11.35 -10.80
C ILE A 148 4.01 11.86 -9.78
N TYR A 149 5.31 11.76 -10.03
CA TYR A 149 6.34 12.33 -9.15
C TYR A 149 6.25 13.85 -9.04
N LYS A 150 5.98 14.56 -10.14
CA LYS A 150 5.70 16.01 -10.10
C LYS A 150 4.47 16.32 -9.24
N LYS A 151 3.39 15.52 -9.38
CA LYS A 151 2.19 15.66 -8.56
C LYS A 151 2.49 15.42 -7.08
N THR A 152 3.31 14.41 -6.76
CA THR A 152 3.76 14.10 -5.40
C THR A 152 4.53 15.28 -4.80
N LEU A 153 5.54 15.80 -5.49
CA LEU A 153 6.37 16.92 -5.03
C LEU A 153 5.61 18.25 -4.97
N LYS A 154 4.53 18.42 -5.72
CA LYS A 154 3.64 19.57 -5.57
C LYS A 154 2.89 19.55 -4.23
N ARG A 155 2.59 18.34 -3.71
CA ARG A 155 1.90 18.13 -2.43
C ARG A 155 2.86 18.11 -1.25
N GLU A 156 4.01 17.44 -1.41
CA GLU A 156 5.05 17.32 -0.40
C GLU A 156 6.43 17.65 -1.02
N PRO A 157 6.81 18.95 -1.03
CA PRO A 157 8.05 19.39 -1.65
C PRO A 157 9.31 18.83 -1.02
N GLN A 158 9.25 18.34 0.21
CA GLN A 158 10.39 17.77 0.95
C GLN A 158 10.42 16.24 0.92
N PHE A 159 9.73 15.60 -0.01
CA PHE A 159 9.73 14.14 -0.09
C PHE A 159 11.02 13.63 -0.77
N ASP A 160 12.05 13.46 0.06
CA ASP A 160 13.41 13.13 -0.37
C ASP A 160 13.49 11.84 -1.19
N TRP A 161 12.75 10.80 -0.81
CA TRP A 161 12.69 9.55 -1.57
C TRP A 161 12.30 9.76 -3.05
N VAL A 162 11.32 10.61 -3.31
CA VAL A 162 10.91 10.93 -4.69
C VAL A 162 11.98 11.73 -5.42
N LYS A 163 12.60 12.72 -4.74
CA LYS A 163 13.60 13.61 -5.34
C LYS A 163 14.91 12.93 -5.67
N HIS A 164 15.40 12.14 -4.72
CA HIS A 164 16.80 11.69 -4.72
C HIS A 164 16.96 10.26 -5.18
N ASP A 165 15.87 9.46 -5.12
CA ASP A 165 15.90 8.07 -5.54
C ASP A 165 15.02 7.84 -6.77
N LEU A 166 13.70 8.08 -6.68
CA LEU A 166 12.76 7.64 -7.71
C LEU A 166 12.86 8.41 -9.03
N ILE A 167 13.06 9.74 -9.01
CA ILE A 167 13.20 10.54 -10.26
C ILE A 167 14.50 10.21 -10.98
N PRO A 168 15.67 10.13 -10.32
CA PRO A 168 16.91 9.72 -10.98
C PRO A 168 16.83 8.33 -11.61
N ASP A 169 16.17 7.37 -10.98
CA ASP A 169 16.03 6.00 -11.49
C ASP A 169 15.26 5.93 -12.81
N VAL A 170 14.30 6.83 -13.04
CA VAL A 170 13.53 6.87 -14.31
C VAL A 170 14.41 7.30 -15.49
N HIS A 171 15.48 8.04 -15.24
CA HIS A 171 16.38 8.56 -16.28
C HIS A 171 17.50 7.59 -16.65
N GLN A 172 17.72 6.54 -15.88
CA GLN A 172 18.65 5.44 -16.18
C GLN A 172 18.02 4.43 -17.13
#